data_c479e1af350c185a4d1aa4d118d74b12
#
_entry.id   c479e1af350c185a4d1aa4d118d74b12
#
_cell.length_a   1.000
_cell.length_b   1.000
_cell.length_c   1.000
_cell.angle_alpha   90.00
_cell.angle_beta   90.00
_cell.angle_gamma   90.00
#
_symmetry.space_group_name_H-M   'P 1'
#
loop_
_entity.id
_entity.type
_entity.pdbx_description
1 polymer ?
#
loop_
_entity_poly.entity_id
_entity_poly.type
_entity_poly.pdbx_seq_one_letter_code
_entity_poly.pdbx_strand_id
1 'polypeptide(L)'
;VFTDLESWTKTTNLLCWNCRRTIKGRPWFEPQSINPINRGKPGEFIAVKDLNRSGQVQESYCINVKGCFCSPNCVMRHIQTFSKDLADRLNKISMLLFIYEIFVGNKVADIQAAPLITDLVQYGGTMTEQEYQKKIDDANSALLKQENMIFVNNCKNFFNKLLEE
;
A
#
# COMPACT_ATOMS: atom_id res chain seq x y z
N VAL A 1 5.22 0.64 14.36
CA VAL A 1 6.49 0.40 13.65
C VAL A 1 6.48 -1.00 13.13
N PHE A 2 6.76 -1.18 11.85
CA PHE A 2 6.85 -2.49 11.21
C PHE A 2 8.26 -2.67 10.65
N THR A 3 8.73 -3.90 10.73
CA THR A 3 10.12 -4.25 10.41
C THR A 3 10.22 -5.33 9.35
N ASP A 4 9.15 -6.07 9.13
CA ASP A 4 9.02 -7.12 8.11
C ASP A 4 7.54 -7.45 7.84
N LEU A 5 7.28 -8.24 6.82
CA LEU A 5 5.95 -8.73 6.48
C LEU A 5 5.31 -9.60 7.58
N GLU A 6 6.11 -10.26 8.40
CA GLU A 6 5.63 -11.12 9.48
C GLU A 6 5.17 -10.29 10.67
N SER A 7 5.86 -9.19 10.97
CA SER A 7 5.48 -8.25 12.02
C SER A 7 4.25 -7.41 11.68
N TRP A 8 3.88 -7.34 10.38
CA TRP A 8 2.69 -6.62 9.95
C TRP A 8 1.42 -7.31 10.43
N THR A 9 0.56 -6.55 11.07
CA THR A 9 -0.70 -7.04 11.64
C THR A 9 -1.51 -7.83 10.61
N LYS A 10 -1.86 -9.08 10.93
CA LYS A 10 -2.60 -9.96 10.01
C LYS A 10 -4.10 -9.69 10.02
N THR A 11 -4.65 -9.36 11.18
CA THR A 11 -6.08 -9.11 11.39
C THR A 11 -6.28 -7.97 12.39
N THR A 12 -7.40 -7.28 12.33
CA THR A 12 -7.78 -6.23 13.28
C THR A 12 -9.29 -6.18 13.46
N ASN A 13 -9.75 -5.77 14.63
CA ASN A 13 -11.15 -5.44 14.91
C ASN A 13 -11.46 -3.94 14.75
N LEU A 14 -10.45 -3.15 14.37
CA LEU A 14 -10.65 -1.72 14.14
C LEU A 14 -11.38 -1.49 12.82
N LEU A 15 -12.10 -0.37 12.75
CA LEU A 15 -12.72 0.08 11.52
C LEU A 15 -11.72 0.86 10.65
N CYS A 16 -11.91 0.80 9.34
CA CYS A 16 -11.15 1.60 8.39
C CYS A 16 -11.33 3.10 8.65
N TRP A 17 -10.24 3.85 8.76
CA TRP A 17 -10.29 5.28 9.02
C TRP A 17 -10.94 6.09 7.88
N ASN A 18 -10.88 5.59 6.64
CA ASN A 18 -11.52 6.26 5.52
C ASN A 18 -13.01 5.87 5.37
N CYS A 19 -13.31 4.59 5.20
CA CYS A 19 -14.67 4.15 4.85
C CYS A 19 -15.51 3.68 6.04
N ARG A 20 -14.96 3.66 7.26
CA ARG A 20 -15.63 3.26 8.52
C ARG A 20 -16.16 1.83 8.55
N ARG A 21 -15.74 0.99 7.62
CA ARG A 21 -16.14 -0.42 7.53
C ARG A 21 -15.16 -1.34 8.24
N THR A 22 -15.64 -2.52 8.58
CA THR A 22 -14.81 -3.60 9.12
C THR A 22 -13.73 -3.98 8.11
N ILE A 23 -12.51 -4.16 8.59
CA ILE A 23 -11.38 -4.57 7.78
C ILE A 23 -11.37 -6.09 7.67
N LYS A 24 -11.59 -6.60 6.44
CA LYS A 24 -11.52 -8.02 6.14
C LYS A 24 -10.11 -8.33 5.61
N GLY A 25 -9.34 -9.10 6.36
CA GLY A 25 -7.97 -9.45 6.01
C GLY A 25 -6.92 -8.52 6.61
N ARG A 26 -5.76 -8.42 5.95
CA ARG A 26 -4.62 -7.66 6.45
C ARG A 26 -4.86 -6.15 6.33
N PRO A 27 -4.76 -5.40 7.43
CA PRO A 27 -4.94 -3.95 7.39
C PRO A 27 -3.77 -3.26 6.69
N TRP A 28 -4.06 -2.09 6.12
CA TRP A 28 -3.11 -1.15 5.57
C TRP A 28 -2.97 0.05 6.50
N PHE A 29 -1.87 0.79 6.36
CA PHE A 29 -1.55 1.92 7.22
C PHE A 29 -0.97 3.07 6.40
N GLU A 30 -1.20 4.32 6.85
CA GLU A 30 -0.58 5.50 6.26
C GLU A 30 0.88 5.58 6.67
N PRO A 31 1.85 5.60 5.75
CA PRO A 31 3.25 5.77 6.08
C PRO A 31 3.53 7.19 6.58
N GLN A 32 4.35 7.28 7.62
CA GLN A 32 4.82 8.54 8.20
C GLN A 32 6.29 8.77 7.91
N SER A 33 7.09 7.71 7.97
CA SER A 33 8.50 7.74 7.58
C SER A 33 9.00 6.34 7.23
N ILE A 34 9.97 6.28 6.33
CA ILE A 34 10.75 5.08 6.01
C ILE A 34 12.20 5.43 6.25
N ASN A 35 12.84 4.76 7.20
CA ASN A 35 14.21 4.99 7.57
C ASN A 35 15.05 3.75 7.25
N PRO A 36 16.15 3.86 6.51
CA PRO A 36 17.08 2.76 6.34
C PRO A 36 17.68 2.38 7.70
N ILE A 37 17.84 1.09 7.94
CA ILE A 37 18.44 0.58 9.16
C ILE A 37 19.94 0.45 8.92
N ASN A 38 20.72 1.35 9.52
CA ASN A 38 22.18 1.24 9.53
C ASN A 38 22.61 0.06 10.41
N ARG A 39 23.33 -0.90 9.82
CA ARG A 39 23.85 -2.11 10.47
C ARG A 39 24.93 -1.88 11.54
N GLY A 40 24.92 -0.77 12.25
CA GLY A 40 26.05 -0.40 13.10
C GLY A 40 25.76 -0.18 14.59
N LYS A 41 24.51 -0.19 15.05
CA LYS A 41 24.22 0.05 16.46
C LYS A 41 23.45 -1.11 17.09
N PRO A 42 24.03 -1.81 18.09
CA PRO A 42 23.30 -2.82 18.86
C PRO A 42 22.14 -2.18 19.62
N GLY A 43 20.93 -2.68 19.45
CA GLY A 43 19.75 -2.32 20.25
C GLY A 43 18.72 -1.42 19.58
N GLU A 44 18.95 -0.92 18.38
CA GLU A 44 17.98 -0.13 17.64
C GLU A 44 17.54 -0.86 16.35
N PHE A 45 16.31 -1.37 16.37
CA PHE A 45 15.51 -1.76 15.21
C PHE A 45 15.77 -3.10 14.53
N ILE A 46 14.72 -3.85 14.39
CA ILE A 46 14.64 -5.11 13.67
C ILE A 46 14.46 -4.81 12.17
N ALA A 47 15.26 -5.46 11.36
CA ALA A 47 15.36 -5.21 9.92
C ALA A 47 14.22 -5.87 9.12
N VAL A 48 13.61 -5.15 8.19
CA VAL A 48 12.91 -5.77 7.07
C VAL A 48 13.99 -6.42 6.19
N LYS A 49 14.05 -7.75 6.18
CA LYS A 49 14.88 -8.48 5.23
C LYS A 49 14.12 -8.58 3.93
N ASP A 50 14.43 -7.71 2.99
CA ASP A 50 14.05 -7.94 1.62
C ASP A 50 15.06 -8.92 1.02
N LEU A 51 14.63 -10.16 0.86
CA LEU A 51 15.39 -11.19 0.15
C LEU A 51 15.04 -11.03 -1.31
N ASN A 52 15.90 -10.41 -2.09
CA ASN A 52 15.77 -10.51 -3.54
C ASN A 52 15.89 -11.99 -3.98
N ARG A 53 15.46 -12.29 -5.20
CA ARG A 53 15.49 -13.66 -5.76
C ARG A 53 16.88 -14.30 -5.78
N SER A 54 17.97 -13.54 -5.59
CA SER A 54 19.36 -13.99 -5.52
C SER A 54 19.83 -14.31 -4.09
N GLY A 55 18.98 -14.16 -3.08
CA GLY A 55 19.33 -14.45 -1.68
C GLY A 55 20.24 -13.40 -1.03
N GLN A 56 20.52 -12.27 -1.68
CA GLN A 56 21.29 -11.18 -1.11
C GLN A 56 20.39 -10.34 -0.19
N VAL A 57 20.90 -10.01 0.99
CA VAL A 57 20.22 -9.13 1.94
C VAL A 57 20.26 -7.72 1.37
N GLN A 58 19.12 -7.24 0.87
CA GLN A 58 18.96 -5.82 0.53
C GLN A 58 18.68 -4.99 1.79
N GLU A 59 18.72 -3.67 1.61
CA GLU A 59 18.56 -2.70 2.67
C GLU A 59 17.34 -2.98 3.53
N SER A 60 17.54 -2.86 4.82
CA SER A 60 16.48 -3.04 5.81
C SER A 60 15.90 -1.68 6.18
N TYR A 61 14.58 -1.60 6.31
CA TYR A 61 13.88 -0.35 6.60
C TYR A 61 13.05 -0.45 7.87
N CYS A 62 13.00 0.64 8.61
CA CYS A 62 12.05 0.85 9.70
C CYS A 62 10.92 1.75 9.17
N ILE A 63 9.70 1.24 9.14
CA ILE A 63 8.54 1.94 8.60
C ILE A 63 7.65 2.38 9.77
N ASN A 64 7.56 3.69 9.99
CA ASN A 64 6.59 4.26 10.91
C ASN A 64 5.27 4.50 10.19
N VAL A 65 4.19 4.10 10.82
CA VAL A 65 2.86 4.15 10.22
C VAL A 65 1.81 4.70 11.19
N LYS A 66 0.69 5.15 10.63
CA LYS A 66 -0.45 5.70 11.37
C LYS A 66 -1.75 5.21 10.77
N GLY A 67 -2.79 5.16 11.61
CA GLY A 67 -4.14 4.81 11.19
C GLY A 67 -4.31 3.31 10.93
N CYS A 68 -5.49 2.95 10.41
CA CYS A 68 -5.84 1.59 10.04
C CYS A 68 -6.83 1.63 8.87
N PHE A 69 -6.55 0.95 7.77
CA PHE A 69 -7.30 1.05 6.52
C PHE A 69 -7.54 -0.34 5.93
N CYS A 70 -8.67 -0.51 5.24
CA CYS A 70 -9.03 -1.79 4.63
C CYS A 70 -8.29 -2.08 3.30
N SER A 71 -7.75 -1.04 2.65
CA SER A 71 -7.05 -1.17 1.37
C SER A 71 -6.08 -0.02 1.15
N PRO A 72 -5.08 -0.16 0.25
CA PRO A 72 -4.20 0.94 -0.15
C PRO A 72 -4.96 2.12 -0.76
N ASN A 73 -6.09 1.87 -1.43
CA ASN A 73 -6.97 2.91 -1.99
C ASN A 73 -7.56 3.82 -0.90
N CYS A 74 -7.93 3.23 0.25
CA CYS A 74 -8.39 4.00 1.42
C CYS A 74 -7.25 4.80 2.08
N VAL A 75 -6.03 4.27 2.11
CA VAL A 75 -4.83 5.01 2.54
C VAL A 75 -4.59 6.20 1.62
N MET A 76 -4.61 5.96 0.29
CA MET A 76 -4.43 7.01 -0.72
C MET A 76 -5.44 8.15 -0.53
N ARG A 77 -6.73 7.84 -0.33
CA ARG A 77 -7.75 8.85 -0.05
C ARG A 77 -7.44 9.65 1.21
N HIS A 78 -7.03 8.98 2.27
CA HIS A 78 -6.68 9.63 3.53
C HIS A 78 -5.48 10.58 3.35
N ILE A 79 -4.43 10.15 2.66
CA ILE A 79 -3.27 10.99 2.33
C ILE A 79 -3.72 12.23 1.54
N GLN A 80 -4.53 12.06 0.49
CA GLN A 80 -5.02 13.17 -0.31
C GLN A 80 -5.82 14.20 0.48
N THR A 81 -6.57 13.74 1.49
CA THR A 81 -7.48 14.59 2.28
C THR A 81 -6.78 15.27 3.44
N PHE A 82 -5.85 14.59 4.11
CA PHE A 82 -5.32 15.02 5.42
C PHE A 82 -3.82 15.34 5.42
N SER A 83 -3.15 15.33 4.28
CA SER A 83 -1.75 15.80 4.21
C SER A 83 -1.67 17.30 4.47
N LYS A 84 -0.60 17.72 5.16
CA LYS A 84 -0.39 19.11 5.57
C LYS A 84 -0.25 20.06 4.37
N ASP A 85 0.49 19.63 3.37
CA ASP A 85 0.79 20.37 2.15
C ASP A 85 1.08 19.41 0.98
N LEU A 86 1.43 19.95 -0.17
CA LEU A 86 1.72 19.17 -1.36
C LEU A 86 2.98 18.30 -1.18
N ALA A 87 4.00 18.80 -0.51
CA ALA A 87 5.26 18.06 -0.31
C ALA A 87 5.03 16.84 0.61
N ASP A 88 4.33 17.02 1.73
CA ASP A 88 3.92 15.94 2.63
C ASP A 88 3.08 14.88 1.88
N ARG A 89 2.13 15.34 1.06
CA ARG A 89 1.28 14.47 0.23
C ARG A 89 2.10 13.62 -0.72
N LEU A 90 2.96 14.23 -1.53
CA LEU A 90 3.79 13.52 -2.51
C LEU A 90 4.75 12.54 -1.85
N ASN A 91 5.35 12.92 -0.73
CA ASN A 91 6.23 12.06 0.05
C ASN A 91 5.48 10.80 0.57
N LYS A 92 4.29 10.98 1.16
CA LYS A 92 3.47 9.86 1.65
C LYS A 92 2.98 8.96 0.52
N ILE A 93 2.62 9.52 -0.64
CA ILE A 93 2.25 8.74 -1.84
C ILE A 93 3.44 7.88 -2.28
N SER A 94 4.63 8.46 -2.40
CA SER A 94 5.85 7.73 -2.77
C SER A 94 6.17 6.60 -1.80
N MET A 95 6.03 6.84 -0.50
CA MET A 95 6.20 5.82 0.53
C MET A 95 5.13 4.73 0.45
N LEU A 96 3.88 5.07 0.16
CA LEU A 96 2.79 4.09 -0.02
C LEU A 96 3.04 3.18 -1.21
N LEU A 97 3.48 3.73 -2.35
CA LEU A 97 3.83 2.96 -3.54
C LEU A 97 5.01 2.02 -3.26
N PHE A 98 6.02 2.48 -2.56
CA PHE A 98 7.17 1.68 -2.15
C PHE A 98 6.76 0.51 -1.22
N ILE A 99 5.94 0.77 -0.19
CA ILE A 99 5.40 -0.27 0.70
C ILE A 99 4.57 -1.27 -0.10
N TYR A 100 3.75 -0.79 -1.03
CA TYR A 100 2.94 -1.66 -1.88
C TYR A 100 3.81 -2.61 -2.72
N GLU A 101 4.89 -2.10 -3.32
CA GLU A 101 5.86 -2.91 -4.06
C GLU A 101 6.50 -4.00 -3.19
N ILE A 102 6.89 -3.67 -1.95
CA ILE A 102 7.44 -4.66 -1.00
C ILE A 102 6.42 -5.76 -0.69
N PHE A 103 5.14 -5.40 -0.48
CA PHE A 103 4.09 -6.35 -0.07
C PHE A 103 3.61 -7.24 -1.20
N VAL A 104 3.51 -6.71 -2.41
CA VAL A 104 2.91 -7.39 -3.56
C VAL A 104 3.99 -7.94 -4.49
N GLY A 105 5.22 -7.41 -4.41
CA GLY A 105 6.35 -7.80 -5.24
C GLY A 105 6.34 -7.20 -6.65
N ASN A 106 5.41 -6.28 -6.92
CA ASN A 106 5.27 -5.62 -8.22
C ASN A 106 5.15 -4.10 -8.07
N LYS A 107 5.84 -3.36 -8.92
CA LYS A 107 5.67 -1.92 -9.04
C LYS A 107 4.33 -1.60 -9.67
N VAL A 108 3.63 -0.63 -9.09
CA VAL A 108 2.45 -0.03 -9.70
C VAL A 108 2.72 1.46 -9.95
N ALA A 109 2.14 1.98 -11.04
CA ALA A 109 2.34 3.38 -11.41
C ALA A 109 1.53 4.33 -10.52
N ASP A 110 0.35 3.89 -10.10
CA ASP A 110 -0.59 4.69 -9.29
C ASP A 110 -1.52 3.79 -8.49
N ILE A 111 -1.99 4.33 -7.36
CA ILE A 111 -3.04 3.74 -6.53
C ILE A 111 -4.23 4.69 -6.57
N GLN A 112 -5.30 4.29 -7.23
CA GLN A 112 -6.52 5.09 -7.29
C GLN A 112 -7.11 5.30 -5.89
N ALA A 113 -7.46 6.53 -5.54
CA ALA A 113 -8.05 6.85 -4.25
C ALA A 113 -9.48 6.32 -4.13
N ALA A 114 -9.83 5.72 -3.00
CA ALA A 114 -11.21 5.37 -2.66
C ALA A 114 -12.10 6.63 -2.59
N PRO A 115 -13.43 6.53 -2.73
CA PRO A 115 -14.34 7.66 -2.53
C PRO A 115 -14.30 8.17 -1.08
N LEU A 116 -14.71 9.43 -0.86
CA LEU A 116 -14.88 9.98 0.47
C LEU A 116 -16.11 9.39 1.16
N ILE A 117 -16.04 9.17 2.47
CA ILE A 117 -17.21 8.71 3.23
C ILE A 117 -18.34 9.75 3.20
N THR A 118 -18.00 11.02 3.09
CA THR A 118 -18.95 12.13 2.96
C THR A 118 -19.71 12.14 1.64
N ASP A 119 -19.29 11.35 0.64
CA ASP A 119 -20.03 11.19 -0.60
C ASP A 119 -21.31 10.35 -0.41
N LEU A 120 -21.41 9.60 0.69
CA LEU A 120 -22.59 8.80 1.04
C LEU A 120 -23.77 9.69 1.47
N VAL A 121 -24.97 9.31 1.04
CA VAL A 121 -26.23 10.01 1.40
C VAL A 121 -26.37 10.19 2.90
N GLN A 122 -26.04 9.17 3.69
CA GLN A 122 -26.13 9.22 5.16
C GLN A 122 -25.17 10.23 5.82
N TYR A 123 -24.18 10.77 5.08
CA TYR A 123 -23.26 11.82 5.53
C TYR A 123 -23.39 13.10 4.73
N GLY A 124 -24.54 13.30 4.03
CA GLY A 124 -24.86 14.51 3.29
C GLY A 124 -24.41 14.52 1.82
N GLY A 125 -23.87 13.42 1.31
CA GLY A 125 -23.54 13.25 -0.11
C GLY A 125 -24.73 12.77 -0.94
N THR A 126 -24.44 12.32 -2.16
CA THR A 126 -25.45 11.86 -3.13
C THR A 126 -25.32 10.38 -3.48
N MET A 127 -24.27 9.70 -2.99
CA MET A 127 -23.94 8.34 -3.34
C MET A 127 -24.65 7.32 -2.42
N THR A 128 -25.29 6.32 -3.01
CA THR A 128 -25.83 5.21 -2.25
C THR A 128 -24.72 4.30 -1.71
N GLU A 129 -25.03 3.48 -0.70
CA GLU A 129 -24.10 2.50 -0.13
C GLU A 129 -23.60 1.50 -1.18
N GLN A 130 -24.45 1.10 -2.13
CA GLN A 130 -24.10 0.19 -3.21
C GLN A 130 -23.13 0.81 -4.21
N GLU A 131 -23.40 2.04 -4.63
CA GLU A 131 -22.49 2.80 -5.51
C GLU A 131 -21.13 3.05 -4.87
N TYR A 132 -21.12 3.36 -3.57
CA TYR A 132 -19.90 3.55 -2.81
C TYR A 132 -19.07 2.28 -2.76
N GLN A 133 -19.71 1.13 -2.46
CA GLN A 133 -19.02 -0.17 -2.47
C GLN A 133 -18.47 -0.49 -3.85
N LYS A 134 -19.27 -0.30 -4.90
CA LYS A 134 -18.83 -0.53 -6.28
C LYS A 134 -17.59 0.27 -6.63
N LYS A 135 -17.53 1.56 -6.28
CA LYS A 135 -16.34 2.39 -6.53
C LYS A 135 -15.09 1.90 -5.79
N ILE A 136 -15.24 1.38 -4.55
CA ILE A 136 -14.13 0.76 -3.83
C ILE A 136 -13.65 -0.50 -4.55
N ASP A 137 -14.59 -1.34 -4.98
CA ASP A 137 -14.28 -2.60 -5.67
C ASP A 137 -13.64 -2.34 -7.03
N ASP A 138 -14.12 -1.33 -7.77
CA ASP A 138 -13.53 -0.89 -9.04
C ASP A 138 -12.09 -0.38 -8.85
N ALA A 139 -11.84 0.41 -7.81
CA ALA A 139 -10.49 0.91 -7.50
C ALA A 139 -9.53 -0.24 -7.12
N ASN A 140 -9.99 -1.19 -6.31
CA ASN A 140 -9.20 -2.39 -5.97
C ASN A 140 -8.94 -3.26 -7.22
N SER A 141 -9.94 -3.43 -8.08
CA SER A 141 -9.82 -4.22 -9.31
C SER A 141 -8.86 -3.56 -10.32
N ALA A 142 -8.84 -2.23 -10.40
CA ALA A 142 -7.90 -1.51 -11.24
C ALA A 142 -6.45 -1.73 -10.79
N LEU A 143 -6.22 -1.77 -9.48
CA LEU A 143 -4.91 -2.04 -8.90
C LEU A 143 -4.44 -3.46 -9.24
N LEU A 144 -5.28 -4.47 -9.06
CA LEU A 144 -4.99 -5.86 -9.42
C LEU A 144 -4.73 -6.05 -10.92
N LYS A 145 -5.40 -5.29 -11.79
CA LYS A 145 -5.12 -5.32 -13.25
C LYS A 145 -3.73 -4.79 -13.57
N GLN A 146 -3.26 -3.73 -12.90
CA GLN A 146 -1.89 -3.24 -13.08
C GLN A 146 -0.86 -4.30 -12.70
N GLU A 147 -1.05 -5.01 -11.59
CA GLU A 147 -0.18 -6.11 -11.16
C GLU A 147 -0.10 -7.21 -12.22
N ASN A 148 -1.24 -7.66 -12.74
CA ASN A 148 -1.31 -8.71 -13.75
C ASN A 148 -0.65 -8.29 -15.06
N MET A 149 -0.79 -7.03 -15.50
CA MET A 149 -0.13 -6.51 -16.70
C MET A 149 1.39 -6.49 -16.55
N ILE A 150 1.91 -6.10 -15.39
CA ILE A 150 3.35 -6.09 -15.11
C ILE A 150 3.89 -7.52 -15.13
N PHE A 151 3.19 -8.46 -14.51
CA PHE A 151 3.58 -9.88 -14.52
C PHE A 151 3.65 -10.44 -15.93
N VAL A 152 2.64 -10.21 -16.77
CA VAL A 152 2.60 -10.68 -18.17
C VAL A 152 3.74 -10.08 -18.99
N ASN A 153 4.03 -8.78 -18.82
CA ASN A 153 5.11 -8.12 -19.53
C ASN A 153 6.49 -8.65 -19.10
N ASN A 154 6.69 -8.90 -17.82
CA ASN A 154 7.92 -9.50 -17.30
C ASN A 154 8.13 -10.92 -17.85
N CYS A 155 7.08 -11.73 -17.94
CA CYS A 155 7.15 -13.06 -18.56
C CYS A 155 7.51 -12.97 -20.05
N LYS A 156 6.88 -12.08 -20.82
CA LYS A 156 7.20 -11.88 -22.25
C LYS A 156 8.66 -11.47 -22.44
N ASN A 157 9.16 -10.53 -21.65
CA ASN A 157 10.55 -10.08 -21.73
C ASN A 157 11.55 -11.20 -21.40
N PHE A 158 11.21 -12.06 -20.45
CA PHE A 158 12.01 -13.23 -20.09
C PHE A 158 12.05 -14.24 -21.25
N PHE A 159 10.91 -14.58 -21.86
CA PHE A 159 10.85 -15.49 -23.00
C PHE A 159 11.57 -14.94 -24.23
N ASN A 160 11.46 -13.64 -24.53
CA ASN A 160 12.17 -13.04 -25.66
C ASN A 160 13.69 -13.12 -25.47
N LYS A 161 14.20 -12.90 -24.25
CA LYS A 161 15.65 -13.07 -23.97
C LYS A 161 16.14 -14.50 -24.16
N LEU A 162 15.32 -15.51 -23.84
CA LEU A 162 15.67 -16.93 -24.04
C LEU A 162 15.67 -17.36 -25.53
N LEU A 163 15.02 -16.61 -26.40
CA LEU A 163 14.98 -16.87 -27.84
C LEU A 163 16.11 -16.18 -28.62
N GLU A 164 16.78 -15.20 -27.99
CA GLU A 164 17.91 -14.45 -28.53
C GLU A 164 19.28 -15.10 -28.18
N GLU A 165 19.32 -16.10 -27.29
CA GLU A 165 20.46 -16.94 -26.95
C GLU A 165 20.47 -18.25 -27.77
#